data_497f75d34238c757cc8f3b01d7909ab3
#
_entry.id   497f75d34238c757cc8f3b01d7909ab3
#
_cell.length_a   1.000
_cell.length_b   1.000
_cell.length_c   1.000
_cell.angle_alpha   90.00
_cell.angle_beta   90.00
_cell.angle_gamma   90.00
#
_symmetry.space_group_name_H-M   'P 1'
#
loop_
_entity.id
_entity.type
_entity.pdbx_description
1 polymer ?
#
loop_
_entity_poly.entity_id
_entity_poly.type
_entity_poly.pdbx_seq_one_letter_code
_entity_poly.pdbx_strand_id
1 'polypeptide(L)'
;MFWGSISGKYSRHRRLFWEKDWETINEGSYSGIIIPIVQEILQQYPDLQFQQDNAKGHAASYTKSVFAAIGIKPIFWPACSPDLNPIETIWNDMKNWIQEHHPEVHRSYKKLRAVVQEAWDSITHGRIKELIREMPERCRAVIKADGMYTKY
;
A
#
# COMPACT_ATOMS: atom_id res chain seq x y z
N MET A 1 -0.23 -13.20 2.23
CA MET A 1 0.00 -11.85 1.65
C MET A 1 -0.75 -10.82 2.47
N PHE A 2 -0.31 -9.59 2.57
CA PHE A 2 -1.04 -8.53 3.26
C PHE A 2 -1.18 -7.31 2.34
N TRP A 3 -2.21 -6.54 2.61
CA TRP A 3 -2.52 -5.28 1.94
C TRP A 3 -2.41 -4.14 2.94
N GLY A 4 -1.98 -2.97 2.48
CA GLY A 4 -1.90 -1.79 3.32
C GLY A 4 -2.27 -0.52 2.58
N SER A 5 -2.74 0.48 3.32
CA SER A 5 -2.97 1.83 2.82
C SER A 5 -2.41 2.87 3.77
N ILE A 6 -1.92 3.97 3.21
CA ILE A 6 -1.35 5.10 3.93
C ILE A 6 -1.97 6.41 3.44
N SER A 7 -1.97 7.41 4.30
CA SER A 7 -2.38 8.77 3.95
C SER A 7 -1.47 9.79 4.61
N GLY A 8 -0.96 10.74 3.84
CA GLY A 8 -0.15 11.86 4.35
C GLY A 8 -0.96 12.91 5.11
N LYS A 9 -2.25 13.01 4.83
CA LYS A 9 -3.12 14.01 5.42
C LYS A 9 -3.72 13.56 6.75
N TYR A 10 -4.12 12.30 6.83
CA TYR A 10 -4.87 11.76 7.97
C TYR A 10 -4.16 10.57 8.61
N SER A 11 -3.66 10.73 9.83
CA SER A 11 -2.89 9.68 10.54
C SER A 11 -3.70 8.44 10.89
N ARG A 12 -5.02 8.59 11.07
CA ARG A 12 -5.92 7.51 11.49
C ARG A 12 -6.35 6.59 10.34
N HIS A 13 -5.96 6.89 9.09
CA HIS A 13 -6.40 6.14 7.90
C HIS A 13 -5.31 5.31 7.26
N ARG A 14 -4.34 4.89 8.04
CA ARG A 14 -3.51 3.78 7.62
C ARG A 14 -4.21 2.48 8.02
N ARG A 15 -4.28 1.56 7.09
CA ARG A 15 -4.86 0.23 7.29
C ARG A 15 -3.84 -0.82 6.90
N LEU A 16 -3.78 -1.88 7.70
CA LEU A 16 -3.11 -3.12 7.36
C LEU A 16 -4.15 -4.22 7.40
N PHE A 17 -4.22 -5.00 6.34
CA PHE A 17 -5.16 -6.10 6.23
C PHE A 17 -4.43 -7.38 5.85
N TRP A 18 -4.74 -8.47 6.55
CA TRP A 18 -4.09 -9.75 6.35
C TRP A 18 -5.04 -10.90 6.71
N GLU A 19 -5.34 -11.75 5.71
CA GLU A 19 -6.04 -12.99 5.93
C GLU A 19 -5.14 -14.20 5.65
N LYS A 20 -5.24 -15.23 6.51
CA LYS A 20 -4.42 -16.43 6.41
C LYS A 20 -4.69 -17.18 5.11
N ASP A 21 -5.96 -17.25 4.71
CA ASP A 21 -6.42 -18.00 3.56
C ASP A 21 -6.19 -17.29 2.22
N TRP A 22 -5.62 -16.08 2.28
CA TRP A 22 -5.15 -15.39 1.09
C TRP A 22 -3.76 -15.88 0.71
N GLU A 23 -3.69 -16.90 -0.13
CA GLU A 23 -2.42 -17.26 -0.77
C GLU A 23 -1.91 -16.09 -1.61
N THR A 24 -2.80 -15.52 -2.40
CA THR A 24 -2.59 -14.28 -3.16
C THR A 24 -3.81 -13.38 -3.03
N ILE A 25 -3.61 -12.06 -3.06
CA ILE A 25 -4.72 -11.11 -3.20
C ILE A 25 -5.16 -11.18 -4.66
N ASN A 26 -6.26 -11.90 -4.88
CA ASN A 26 -6.88 -12.03 -6.20
C ASN A 26 -8.00 -10.98 -6.38
N GLU A 27 -8.59 -10.98 -7.56
CA GLU A 27 -9.68 -10.08 -7.93
C GLU A 27 -10.88 -10.16 -6.97
N GLY A 28 -11.27 -11.37 -6.56
CA GLY A 28 -12.42 -11.59 -5.67
C GLY A 28 -12.17 -11.08 -4.26
N SER A 29 -11.02 -11.39 -3.65
CA SER A 29 -10.65 -10.89 -2.32
C SER A 29 -10.44 -9.38 -2.34
N TYR A 30 -9.86 -8.84 -3.42
CA TYR A 30 -9.67 -7.40 -3.55
C TYR A 30 -11.02 -6.67 -3.65
N SER A 31 -11.90 -7.11 -4.53
CA SER A 31 -13.21 -6.47 -4.74
C SER A 31 -14.16 -6.64 -3.56
N GLY A 32 -14.13 -7.80 -2.90
CA GLY A 32 -15.04 -8.09 -1.78
C GLY A 32 -14.64 -7.47 -0.45
N ILE A 33 -13.37 -7.18 -0.24
CA ILE A 33 -12.86 -6.71 1.06
C ILE A 33 -12.18 -5.36 0.94
N ILE A 34 -11.25 -5.19 0.00
CA ILE A 34 -10.43 -3.98 -0.07
C ILE A 34 -11.22 -2.80 -0.63
N ILE A 35 -12.00 -3.00 -1.68
CA ILE A 35 -12.79 -1.90 -2.27
C ILE A 35 -13.79 -1.29 -1.28
N PRO A 36 -14.55 -2.06 -0.47
CA PRO A 36 -15.39 -1.48 0.59
C PRO A 36 -14.62 -0.63 1.59
N ILE A 37 -13.41 -1.06 2.00
CA ILE A 37 -12.54 -0.28 2.91
C ILE A 37 -12.13 1.04 2.26
N VAL A 38 -11.71 1.02 0.99
CA VAL A 38 -11.35 2.22 0.23
C VAL A 38 -12.55 3.15 0.08
N GLN A 39 -13.73 2.60 -0.22
CA GLN A 39 -14.98 3.37 -0.35
C GLN A 39 -15.33 4.08 0.97
N GLU A 40 -15.27 3.38 2.10
CA GLU A 40 -15.49 3.95 3.43
C GLU A 40 -14.53 5.13 3.70
N ILE A 41 -13.24 4.94 3.43
CA ILE A 41 -12.23 5.99 3.63
C ILE A 41 -12.53 7.21 2.77
N LEU A 42 -12.86 7.03 1.48
CA LEU A 42 -13.11 8.15 0.58
C LEU A 42 -14.45 8.85 0.84
N GLN A 43 -15.46 8.14 1.37
CA GLN A 43 -16.71 8.76 1.84
C GLN A 43 -16.47 9.64 3.07
N GLN A 44 -15.64 9.17 3.99
CA GLN A 44 -15.29 9.92 5.20
C GLN A 44 -14.35 11.10 4.89
N TYR A 45 -13.51 11.00 3.87
CA TYR A 45 -12.50 11.98 3.47
C TYR A 45 -12.54 12.23 1.96
N PRO A 46 -13.56 12.98 1.48
CA PRO A 46 -13.80 13.17 0.04
C PRO A 46 -12.72 14.01 -0.66
N ASP A 47 -11.81 14.63 0.09
CA ASP A 47 -10.66 15.37 -0.42
C ASP A 47 -9.43 14.48 -0.68
N LEU A 48 -9.49 13.20 -0.35
CA LEU A 48 -8.44 12.25 -0.70
C LEU A 48 -8.62 11.74 -2.13
N GLN A 49 -7.49 11.52 -2.78
CA GLN A 49 -7.42 10.80 -4.04
C GLN A 49 -6.82 9.43 -3.82
N PHE A 50 -7.41 8.41 -4.41
CA PHE A 50 -6.95 7.05 -4.28
C PHE A 50 -5.88 6.73 -5.33
N GLN A 51 -4.75 6.19 -4.88
CA GLN A 51 -3.69 5.66 -5.71
C GLN A 51 -3.48 4.19 -5.39
N GLN A 52 -3.25 3.39 -6.40
CA GLN A 52 -2.81 1.99 -6.30
C GLN A 52 -1.86 1.66 -7.44
N ASP A 53 -1.06 0.60 -7.26
CA ASP A 53 -0.24 0.05 -8.34
C ASP A 53 -1.10 -0.75 -9.36
N ASN A 54 -0.42 -1.29 -10.37
CA ASN A 54 -1.04 -2.11 -11.40
C ASN A 54 -0.89 -3.62 -11.14
N ALA A 55 -0.87 -4.07 -9.86
CA ALA A 55 -0.91 -5.49 -9.53
C ALA A 55 -2.11 -6.18 -10.21
N LYS A 56 -1.96 -7.47 -10.53
CA LYS A 56 -2.98 -8.21 -11.31
C LYS A 56 -4.41 -8.06 -10.78
N GLY A 57 -4.60 -8.14 -9.47
CA GLY A 57 -5.92 -7.95 -8.83
C GLY A 57 -6.45 -6.53 -8.98
N HIS A 58 -5.57 -5.52 -8.92
CA HIS A 58 -5.93 -4.10 -9.07
C HIS A 58 -6.27 -3.72 -10.51
N ALA A 59 -5.53 -4.28 -11.46
CA ALA A 59 -5.68 -3.99 -12.89
C ALA A 59 -6.80 -4.79 -13.57
N ALA A 60 -7.40 -5.77 -12.89
CA ALA A 60 -8.46 -6.62 -13.43
C ALA A 60 -9.65 -5.78 -13.94
N SER A 61 -10.25 -6.21 -15.03
CA SER A 61 -11.39 -5.51 -15.64
C SER A 61 -12.58 -5.41 -14.67
N TYR A 62 -12.81 -6.45 -13.91
CA TYR A 62 -13.85 -6.48 -12.88
C TYR A 62 -13.58 -5.44 -11.77
N THR A 63 -12.37 -5.38 -11.22
CA THR A 63 -11.97 -4.37 -10.23
C THR A 63 -12.22 -2.96 -10.75
N LYS A 64 -11.84 -2.68 -12.00
CA LYS A 64 -12.09 -1.39 -12.66
C LYS A 64 -13.57 -1.09 -12.81
N SER A 65 -14.40 -2.08 -13.19
CA SER A 65 -15.85 -1.89 -13.31
C SER A 65 -16.50 -1.62 -11.96
N VAL A 66 -16.07 -2.28 -10.88
CA VAL A 66 -16.56 -2.01 -9.52
C VAL A 66 -16.21 -0.59 -9.09
N PHE A 67 -14.96 -0.15 -9.27
CA PHE A 67 -14.58 1.23 -8.96
C PHE A 67 -15.42 2.26 -9.75
N ALA A 68 -15.63 2.01 -11.04
CA ALA A 68 -16.46 2.89 -11.87
C ALA A 68 -17.91 2.95 -11.36
N ALA A 69 -18.50 1.81 -10.97
CA ALA A 69 -19.85 1.72 -10.46
C ALA A 69 -20.06 2.50 -9.15
N ILE A 70 -19.05 2.60 -8.29
CA ILE A 70 -19.09 3.34 -7.03
C ILE A 70 -18.48 4.75 -7.13
N GLY A 71 -18.13 5.20 -8.34
CA GLY A 71 -17.65 6.56 -8.61
C GLY A 71 -16.20 6.83 -8.17
N ILE A 72 -15.42 5.80 -7.85
CA ILE A 72 -14.01 5.94 -7.48
C ILE A 72 -13.14 5.91 -8.75
N LYS A 73 -12.31 6.93 -8.92
CA LYS A 73 -11.33 7.04 -10.02
C LYS A 73 -9.91 7.02 -9.43
N PRO A 74 -9.23 5.87 -9.46
CA PRO A 74 -7.83 5.82 -9.04
C PRO A 74 -6.96 6.76 -9.87
N ILE A 75 -5.94 7.35 -9.26
CA ILE A 75 -4.93 8.13 -9.99
C ILE A 75 -4.26 7.18 -10.99
N PHE A 76 -4.04 7.66 -12.23
CA PHE A 76 -3.25 6.90 -13.22
C PHE A 76 -1.87 6.57 -12.65
N TRP A 77 -1.47 5.32 -12.80
CA TRP A 77 -0.17 4.84 -12.31
C TRP A 77 0.56 4.05 -13.39
N PRO A 78 1.86 4.31 -13.63
CA PRO A 78 2.64 3.54 -14.59
C PRO A 78 2.76 2.07 -14.15
N ALA A 79 2.89 1.17 -15.11
CA ALA A 79 3.22 -0.21 -14.80
C ALA A 79 4.67 -0.33 -14.32
N CYS A 80 4.96 -1.35 -13.48
CA CYS A 80 6.32 -1.67 -13.02
C CYS A 80 7.05 -0.47 -12.37
N SER A 81 6.35 0.33 -11.56
CA SER A 81 6.89 1.54 -10.92
C SER A 81 6.84 1.48 -9.39
N PRO A 82 7.54 0.52 -8.75
CA PRO A 82 7.58 0.44 -7.29
C PRO A 82 8.27 1.64 -6.64
N ASP A 83 9.25 2.22 -7.31
CA ASP A 83 9.98 3.42 -6.89
C ASP A 83 9.09 4.69 -6.83
N LEU A 84 7.98 4.72 -7.55
CA LEU A 84 6.94 5.75 -7.38
C LEU A 84 5.96 5.44 -6.23
N ASN A 85 5.97 4.22 -5.65
CA ASN A 85 5.01 3.83 -4.64
C ASN A 85 5.59 3.97 -3.22
N PRO A 86 5.20 5.00 -2.42
CA PRO A 86 5.78 5.25 -1.09
C PRO A 86 5.63 4.08 -0.12
N ILE A 87 4.60 3.25 -0.29
CA ILE A 87 4.34 2.12 0.62
C ILE A 87 5.42 1.03 0.50
N GLU A 88 6.12 0.94 -0.64
CA GLU A 88 7.23 0.00 -0.80
C GLU A 88 8.39 0.30 0.15
N THR A 89 8.66 1.58 0.38
CA THR A 89 9.64 1.99 1.41
C THR A 89 9.16 1.61 2.80
N ILE A 90 7.87 1.73 3.10
CA ILE A 90 7.29 1.30 4.38
C ILE A 90 7.42 -0.21 4.57
N TRP A 91 7.19 -1.01 3.52
CA TRP A 91 7.42 -2.45 3.59
C TRP A 91 8.87 -2.80 3.91
N ASN A 92 9.82 -2.04 3.38
CA ASN A 92 11.24 -2.21 3.70
C ASN A 92 11.56 -1.77 5.14
N ASP A 93 11.04 -0.62 5.58
CA ASP A 93 11.18 -0.15 6.97
C ASP A 93 10.65 -1.21 7.95
N MET A 94 9.48 -1.81 7.68
CA MET A 94 8.91 -2.89 8.49
C MET A 94 9.76 -4.16 8.49
N LYS A 95 10.28 -4.59 7.33
CA LYS A 95 11.18 -5.75 7.25
C LYS A 95 12.42 -5.56 8.11
N ASN A 96 13.04 -4.39 8.03
CA ASN A 96 14.22 -4.05 8.82
C ASN A 96 13.89 -4.05 10.32
N TRP A 97 12.78 -3.44 10.69
CA TRP A 97 12.30 -3.42 12.07
C TRP A 97 12.06 -4.84 12.62
N ILE A 98 11.41 -5.71 11.83
CA ILE A 98 11.17 -7.11 12.22
C ILE A 98 12.49 -7.86 12.37
N GLN A 99 13.44 -7.67 11.44
CA GLN A 99 14.75 -8.32 11.50
C GLN A 99 15.53 -7.89 12.74
N GLU A 100 15.43 -6.64 13.15
CA GLU A 100 16.12 -6.10 14.31
C GLU A 100 15.50 -6.59 15.64
N HIS A 101 14.16 -6.58 15.75
CA HIS A 101 13.46 -6.83 17.01
C HIS A 101 13.00 -8.27 17.18
N HIS A 102 12.77 -8.99 16.09
CA HIS A 102 12.20 -10.34 16.08
C HIS A 102 12.84 -11.28 15.04
N PRO A 103 14.17 -11.48 15.04
CA PRO A 103 14.87 -12.23 13.99
C PRO A 103 14.38 -13.68 13.83
N GLU A 104 13.83 -14.29 14.89
CA GLU A 104 13.35 -15.68 14.90
C GLU A 104 11.85 -15.86 14.59
N VAL A 105 11.16 -14.76 14.25
CA VAL A 105 9.69 -14.78 14.13
C VAL A 105 9.17 -15.67 13.00
N HIS A 106 9.97 -15.91 11.96
CA HIS A 106 9.57 -16.68 10.76
C HIS A 106 9.18 -18.14 11.05
N ARG A 107 9.47 -18.67 12.24
CA ARG A 107 9.15 -20.05 12.64
C ARG A 107 7.69 -20.25 13.06
N SER A 108 6.90 -19.19 13.22
CA SER A 108 5.52 -19.27 13.69
C SER A 108 4.63 -18.24 13.01
N TYR A 109 3.65 -18.71 12.21
CA TYR A 109 2.68 -17.84 11.55
C TYR A 109 1.92 -16.91 12.53
N LYS A 110 1.49 -17.45 13.69
CA LYS A 110 0.76 -16.66 14.68
C LYS A 110 1.62 -15.52 15.25
N LYS A 111 2.90 -15.83 15.54
CA LYS A 111 3.86 -14.82 16.01
C LYS A 111 4.16 -13.80 14.89
N LEU A 112 4.36 -14.27 13.67
CA LEU A 112 4.62 -13.40 12.53
C LEU A 112 3.49 -12.38 12.32
N ARG A 113 2.22 -12.80 12.45
CA ARG A 113 1.08 -11.88 12.31
C ARG A 113 1.10 -10.76 13.36
N ALA A 114 1.37 -11.09 14.62
CA ALA A 114 1.49 -10.11 15.69
C ALA A 114 2.65 -9.13 15.45
N VAL A 115 3.82 -9.67 15.11
CA VAL A 115 5.02 -8.86 14.85
C VAL A 115 4.88 -7.96 13.62
N VAL A 116 4.20 -8.41 12.56
CA VAL A 116 3.88 -7.56 11.39
C VAL A 116 2.97 -6.40 11.80
N GLN A 117 2.00 -6.63 12.69
CA GLN A 117 1.16 -5.56 13.23
C GLN A 117 1.98 -4.58 14.07
N GLU A 118 2.86 -5.06 14.94
CA GLU A 118 3.77 -4.22 15.74
C GLU A 118 4.68 -3.37 14.85
N ALA A 119 5.29 -3.97 13.82
CA ALA A 119 6.11 -3.26 12.85
C ALA A 119 5.30 -2.18 12.11
N TRP A 120 4.07 -2.48 11.71
CA TRP A 120 3.18 -1.49 11.10
C TRP A 120 2.86 -0.34 12.05
N ASP A 121 2.61 -0.64 13.33
CA ASP A 121 2.27 0.36 14.34
C ASP A 121 3.49 1.22 14.73
N SER A 122 4.71 0.70 14.56
CA SER A 122 5.95 1.46 14.77
C SER A 122 6.18 2.56 13.73
N ILE A 123 5.60 2.42 12.51
CA ILE A 123 5.73 3.45 11.47
C ILE A 123 5.01 4.73 11.91
N THR A 124 5.75 5.80 12.05
CA THR A 124 5.18 7.09 12.49
C THR A 124 4.45 7.80 11.34
N HIS A 125 3.46 8.62 11.69
CA HIS A 125 2.81 9.48 10.69
C HIS A 125 3.77 10.50 10.08
N GLY A 126 4.78 10.93 10.83
CA GLY A 126 5.88 11.76 10.33
C GLY A 126 6.61 11.10 9.17
N ARG A 127 6.96 9.81 9.31
CA ARG A 127 7.60 9.03 8.27
C ARG A 127 6.75 8.92 7.01
N ILE A 128 5.45 8.66 7.16
CA ILE A 128 4.52 8.61 6.03
C ILE A 128 4.47 9.97 5.30
N LYS A 129 4.36 11.07 6.04
CA LYS A 129 4.37 12.43 5.46
C LYS A 129 5.65 12.74 4.70
N GLU A 130 6.80 12.34 5.24
CA GLU A 130 8.10 12.50 4.60
C GLU A 130 8.11 11.80 3.23
N LEU A 131 7.77 10.51 3.19
CA LEU A 131 7.73 9.71 1.97
C LEU A 131 6.77 10.29 0.90
N ILE A 132 5.62 10.81 1.33
CA ILE A 132 4.67 11.44 0.40
C ILE A 132 5.19 12.79 -0.10
N ARG A 133 5.90 13.56 0.73
CA ARG A 133 6.56 14.81 0.30
C ARG A 133 7.68 14.57 -0.72
N GLU A 134 8.31 13.41 -0.69
CA GLU A 134 9.34 13.01 -1.66
C GLU A 134 8.77 12.69 -3.05
N MET A 135 7.46 12.55 -3.22
CA MET A 135 6.86 12.15 -4.51
C MET A 135 7.30 13.01 -5.69
N PRO A 136 7.39 14.35 -5.61
CA PRO A 136 7.91 15.15 -6.70
C PRO A 136 9.36 14.81 -7.10
N GLU A 137 10.20 14.46 -6.11
CA GLU A 137 11.58 14.06 -6.36
C GLU A 137 11.64 12.66 -7.00
N ARG A 138 10.81 11.72 -6.54
CA ARG A 138 10.66 10.39 -7.14
C ARG A 138 10.25 10.48 -8.60
N CYS A 139 9.24 11.30 -8.90
CA CYS A 139 8.81 11.54 -10.28
C CYS A 139 9.93 12.12 -11.15
N ARG A 140 10.69 13.12 -10.65
CA ARG A 140 11.84 13.69 -11.38
C ARG A 140 12.94 12.65 -11.61
N ALA A 141 13.21 11.78 -10.62
CA ALA A 141 14.20 10.73 -10.75
C ALA A 141 13.83 9.72 -11.85
N VAL A 142 12.57 9.28 -11.91
CA VAL A 142 12.06 8.38 -12.93
C VAL A 142 12.15 9.04 -14.32
N ILE A 143 11.75 10.31 -14.46
CA ILE A 143 11.86 11.05 -15.72
C ILE A 143 13.32 11.16 -16.16
N LYS A 144 14.24 11.49 -15.22
CA LYS A 144 15.68 11.59 -15.50
C LYS A 144 16.30 10.23 -15.89
N ALA A 145 15.76 9.15 -15.36
CA ALA A 145 16.20 7.79 -15.67
C ALA A 145 15.51 7.20 -16.91
N ASP A 146 14.73 8.01 -17.66
CA ASP A 146 13.98 7.57 -18.84
C ASP A 146 13.08 6.34 -18.55
N GLY A 147 12.43 6.33 -17.39
CA GLY A 147 11.58 5.23 -16.95
C GLY A 147 12.33 4.02 -16.41
N MET A 148 13.66 4.07 -16.31
CA MET A 148 14.46 2.99 -15.69
C MET A 148 14.44 3.11 -14.16
N TYR A 149 14.95 2.06 -13.49
CA TYR A 149 15.03 2.00 -12.03
C TYR A 149 15.74 3.20 -11.42
N THR A 150 15.24 3.64 -10.29
CA THR A 150 15.80 4.75 -9.52
C THR A 150 16.34 4.26 -8.17
N LYS A 151 16.83 5.16 -7.34
CA LYS A 151 17.31 4.85 -5.98
C LYS A 151 16.18 4.64 -4.95
N TYR A 152 14.94 4.85 -5.33
CA TYR A 152 13.78 4.78 -4.44
C TYR A 152 13.17 3.40 -4.37
#